data_761f9d18b6219edf313b8f4910d17f57
#
_entry.id   761f9d18b6219edf313b8f4910d17f57
#
_cell.length_a   1.000
_cell.length_b   1.000
_cell.length_c   1.000
_cell.angle_alpha   90.00
_cell.angle_beta   90.00
_cell.angle_gamma   90.00
#
_symmetry.space_group_name_H-M   'P 1'
#
loop_
_entity.id
_entity.type
_entity.pdbx_description
1 polymer ?
#
loop_
_entity_poly.entity_id
_entity_poly.type
_entity_poly.pdbx_seq_one_letter_code
_entity_poly.pdbx_strand_id
1 'polypeptide(L)'
;MREIVLDTETTGLDPINGDRLVEIGCVEVFNHIATGETYHQYVNPQRDMPAGAFAVHGLSEEFLSGYPVFRDVADAFLDFIGDAPLVIHNAAFDMGFINAELRRLKRREVPMTQSVDTVKMARRKFPGAPE
;
A
#
# COMPACT_ATOMS: atom_id res chain seq x y z
N MET A 1 -20.96 6.12 1.35
CA MET A 1 -19.62 6.62 1.73
C MET A 1 -18.58 5.96 0.87
N ARG A 2 -17.67 6.77 0.35
CA ARG A 2 -16.57 6.29 -0.47
C ARG A 2 -15.47 5.71 0.42
N GLU A 3 -15.01 4.50 0.09
CA GLU A 3 -13.90 3.85 0.76
C GLU A 3 -12.92 3.32 -0.29
N ILE A 4 -11.66 3.19 0.07
CA ILE A 4 -10.63 2.63 -0.82
C ILE A 4 -10.09 1.35 -0.18
N VAL A 5 -10.27 0.22 -0.85
CA VAL A 5 -9.62 -1.03 -0.46
C VAL A 5 -8.21 -0.98 -1.05
N LEU A 6 -7.20 -1.07 -0.19
CA LEU A 6 -5.81 -0.85 -0.57
C LEU A 6 -4.94 -2.04 -0.18
N ASP A 7 -4.03 -2.41 -1.07
CA ASP A 7 -3.03 -3.44 -0.83
C ASP A 7 -1.71 -3.03 -1.47
N THR A 8 -0.59 -3.52 -0.93
CA THR A 8 0.74 -3.19 -1.43
C THR A 8 1.62 -4.43 -1.51
N GLU A 9 2.67 -4.36 -2.36
CA GLU A 9 3.79 -5.30 -2.33
C GLU A 9 5.08 -4.51 -2.11
N THR A 10 6.09 -5.16 -1.52
CA THR A 10 7.30 -4.51 -1.06
C THR A 10 8.54 -5.37 -1.31
N THR A 11 9.72 -4.78 -1.09
CA THR A 11 10.98 -5.54 -1.17
C THR A 11 11.28 -6.34 0.11
N GLY A 12 10.52 -6.14 1.19
CA GLY A 12 10.74 -6.84 2.45
C GLY A 12 9.84 -6.31 3.55
N LEU A 13 10.27 -6.40 4.80
CA LEU A 13 9.43 -6.13 5.96
C LEU A 13 9.77 -4.85 6.70
N ASP A 14 10.87 -4.17 6.33
CA ASP A 14 11.41 -3.07 7.13
C ASP A 14 11.58 -1.79 6.33
N PRO A 15 10.55 -0.92 6.31
CA PRO A 15 10.61 0.33 5.57
C PRO A 15 11.60 1.34 6.15
N ILE A 16 11.95 1.22 7.44
CA ILE A 16 12.89 2.14 8.09
C ILE A 16 14.32 1.83 7.64
N ASN A 17 14.65 0.56 7.45
CA ASN A 17 15.99 0.12 7.09
C ASN A 17 16.18 -0.14 5.60
N GLY A 18 15.33 0.44 4.76
CA GLY A 18 15.59 0.50 3.33
C GLY A 18 14.68 -0.33 2.44
N ASP A 19 13.70 -1.05 2.98
CA ASP A 19 12.72 -1.71 2.13
C ASP A 19 11.76 -0.70 1.52
N ARG A 20 11.32 -0.99 0.30
CA ARG A 20 10.59 -0.04 -0.54
C ARG A 20 9.30 -0.67 -1.08
N LEU A 21 8.34 0.18 -1.44
CA LEU A 21 7.14 -0.22 -2.17
C LEU A 21 7.49 -0.62 -3.60
N VAL A 22 6.83 -1.66 -4.11
CA VAL A 22 6.96 -2.09 -5.51
C VAL A 22 5.63 -2.17 -6.24
N GLU A 23 4.52 -2.22 -5.51
CA GLU A 23 3.19 -2.24 -6.13
C GLU A 23 2.16 -1.65 -5.18
N ILE A 24 1.23 -0.86 -5.75
CA ILE A 24 0.08 -0.32 -5.02
C ILE A 24 -1.17 -0.68 -5.81
N GLY A 25 -2.14 -1.30 -5.14
CA GLY A 25 -3.44 -1.60 -5.71
C GLY A 25 -4.55 -0.98 -4.87
N CYS A 26 -5.46 -0.26 -5.52
CA CYS A 26 -6.60 0.38 -4.88
C CYS A 26 -7.88 0.11 -5.65
N VAL A 27 -8.94 -0.20 -4.92
CA VAL A 27 -10.28 -0.38 -5.48
C VAL A 27 -11.24 0.55 -4.77
N GLU A 28 -11.94 1.39 -5.52
CA GLU A 28 -12.95 2.27 -4.96
C GLU A 28 -14.23 1.48 -4.68
N VAL A 29 -14.77 1.71 -3.47
CA VAL A 29 -16.04 1.13 -3.03
C VAL A 29 -16.92 2.27 -2.55
N PHE A 30 -18.20 2.24 -2.93
CA PHE A 30 -19.19 3.19 -2.46
C PHE A 30 -20.37 2.42 -1.88
N ASN A 31 -20.69 2.66 -0.61
CA ASN A 31 -21.71 1.93 0.13
C ASN A 31 -21.53 0.40 0.00
N HIS A 32 -20.28 -0.06 0.15
CA HIS A 32 -19.86 -1.47 0.15
C HIS A 32 -19.96 -2.16 -1.24
N ILE A 33 -20.11 -1.38 -2.31
CA ILE A 33 -20.18 -1.92 -3.69
C ILE A 33 -19.05 -1.30 -4.51
N ALA A 34 -18.27 -2.16 -5.19
CA ALA A 34 -17.21 -1.70 -6.08
C ALA A 34 -17.79 -0.83 -7.20
N THR A 35 -17.17 0.32 -7.45
CA THR A 35 -17.64 1.29 -8.43
C THR A 35 -17.09 1.05 -9.84
N GLY A 36 -16.03 0.24 -9.94
CA GLY A 36 -15.27 0.07 -11.19
C GLY A 36 -14.05 0.98 -11.28
N GLU A 37 -13.95 2.02 -10.45
CA GLU A 37 -12.76 2.86 -10.39
C GLU A 37 -11.66 2.19 -9.60
N THR A 38 -10.47 2.11 -10.19
CA THR A 38 -9.30 1.48 -9.58
C THR A 38 -8.05 2.31 -9.81
N TYR A 39 -7.06 2.11 -8.95
CA TYR A 39 -5.72 2.63 -9.15
C TYR A 39 -4.76 1.47 -8.97
N HIS A 40 -3.89 1.24 -9.95
CA HIS A 40 -2.86 0.20 -9.86
C HIS A 40 -1.56 0.74 -10.43
N GLN A 41 -0.48 0.56 -9.70
CA GLN A 41 0.83 1.05 -10.14
C GLN A 41 1.93 0.16 -9.61
N TYR A 42 2.78 -0.33 -10.54
CA TYR A 42 4.09 -0.86 -10.17
C TYR A 42 5.04 0.30 -9.93
N VAL A 43 5.94 0.13 -8.97
CA VAL A 43 6.89 1.18 -8.57
C VAL A 43 8.31 0.63 -8.63
N ASN A 44 9.20 1.37 -9.28
CA ASN A 44 10.62 1.04 -9.26
C ASN A 44 11.18 1.35 -7.87
N PRO A 45 11.63 0.33 -7.11
CA PRO A 45 12.10 0.55 -5.75
C PRO A 45 13.50 1.14 -5.65
N GLN A 46 14.19 1.30 -6.78
CA GLN A 46 15.56 1.82 -6.86
C GLN A 46 16.55 1.01 -6.00
N ARG A 47 16.34 -0.29 -5.93
CA ARG A 47 17.18 -1.24 -5.19
C ARG A 47 16.95 -2.66 -5.72
N ASP A 48 17.79 -3.58 -5.28
CA ASP A 48 17.65 -5.00 -5.57
C ASP A 48 16.37 -5.61 -5.00
N MET A 49 15.95 -6.73 -5.58
CA MET A 49 14.81 -7.49 -5.09
C MET A 49 15.32 -8.72 -4.34
N PRO A 50 15.17 -8.77 -3.00
CA PRO A 50 15.57 -9.95 -2.23
C PRO A 50 14.76 -11.19 -2.65
N ALA A 51 15.43 -12.35 -2.63
CA ALA A 51 14.82 -13.60 -3.07
C ALA A 51 13.54 -13.95 -2.28
N GLY A 52 13.51 -13.64 -0.98
CA GLY A 52 12.34 -13.89 -0.16
C GLY A 52 11.12 -13.09 -0.59
N ALA A 53 11.31 -11.84 -0.94
CA ALA A 53 10.22 -10.99 -1.44
C ALA A 53 9.77 -11.46 -2.83
N PHE A 54 10.72 -11.76 -3.71
CA PHE A 54 10.40 -12.26 -5.05
C PHE A 54 9.58 -13.56 -4.99
N ALA A 55 9.90 -14.44 -4.05
CA ALA A 55 9.15 -15.69 -3.86
C ALA A 55 7.68 -15.44 -3.50
N VAL A 56 7.37 -14.30 -2.88
CA VAL A 56 6.01 -13.94 -2.48
C VAL A 56 5.24 -13.34 -3.66
N HIS A 57 5.79 -12.32 -4.33
CA HIS A 57 5.03 -11.55 -5.34
C HIS A 57 5.50 -11.73 -6.78
N GLY A 58 6.66 -12.32 -7.01
CA GLY A 58 7.15 -12.62 -8.36
C GLY A 58 7.58 -11.41 -9.18
N LEU A 59 7.79 -10.24 -8.56
CA LEU A 59 8.20 -9.03 -9.26
C LEU A 59 9.72 -8.88 -9.19
N SER A 60 10.40 -8.98 -10.35
CA SER A 60 11.86 -8.90 -10.40
C SER A 60 12.34 -7.45 -10.44
N GLU A 61 13.58 -7.23 -10.05
CA GLU A 61 14.22 -5.93 -10.16
C GLU A 61 14.23 -5.46 -11.63
N GLU A 62 14.52 -6.36 -12.55
CA GLU A 62 14.51 -6.04 -13.98
C GLU A 62 13.14 -5.59 -14.47
N PHE A 63 12.08 -6.32 -14.10
CA PHE A 63 10.72 -5.94 -14.47
C PHE A 63 10.37 -4.55 -13.95
N LEU A 64 10.68 -4.28 -12.69
CA LEU A 64 10.32 -3.02 -12.04
C LEU A 64 11.16 -1.83 -12.53
N SER A 65 12.32 -2.10 -13.15
CA SER A 65 13.19 -1.03 -13.66
C SER A 65 12.55 -0.20 -14.77
N GLY A 66 11.54 -0.74 -15.44
CA GLY A 66 10.78 -0.03 -16.47
C GLY A 66 9.64 0.83 -15.94
N TYR A 67 9.41 0.84 -14.63
CA TYR A 67 8.30 1.57 -14.02
C TYR A 67 8.79 2.83 -13.29
N PRO A 68 7.88 3.79 -13.03
CA PRO A 68 8.29 5.03 -12.37
C PRO A 68 8.72 4.80 -10.91
N VAL A 69 9.56 5.69 -10.43
CA VAL A 69 9.92 5.74 -9.01
C VAL A 69 8.77 6.37 -8.21
N PHE A 70 8.76 6.18 -6.90
CA PHE A 70 7.63 6.67 -6.07
C PHE A 70 7.42 8.19 -6.18
N ARG A 71 8.47 8.96 -6.35
CA ARG A 71 8.36 10.42 -6.54
C ARG A 71 7.38 10.77 -7.66
N ASP A 72 7.40 10.02 -8.75
CA ASP A 72 6.56 10.28 -9.92
C ASP A 72 5.16 9.65 -9.78
N VAL A 73 4.95 8.81 -8.78
CA VAL A 73 3.69 8.11 -8.48
C VAL A 73 2.87 8.85 -7.44
N ALA A 74 3.54 9.57 -6.53
CA ALA A 74 2.93 10.09 -5.31
C ALA A 74 1.69 10.95 -5.55
N ASP A 75 1.74 11.87 -6.51
CA ASP A 75 0.62 12.80 -6.74
C ASP A 75 -0.64 12.05 -7.20
N ALA A 76 -0.52 11.16 -8.18
CA ALA A 76 -1.66 10.42 -8.70
C ALA A 76 -2.25 9.50 -7.62
N PHE A 77 -1.39 8.85 -6.83
CA PHE A 77 -1.82 8.01 -5.73
C PHE A 77 -2.60 8.80 -4.67
N LEU A 78 -2.01 9.92 -4.22
CA LEU A 78 -2.65 10.75 -3.19
C LEU A 78 -3.96 11.36 -3.69
N ASP A 79 -4.02 11.76 -4.96
CA ASP A 79 -5.25 12.27 -5.56
C ASP A 79 -6.35 11.20 -5.60
N PHE A 80 -5.98 9.96 -5.92
CA PHE A 80 -6.95 8.87 -5.97
C PHE A 80 -7.56 8.58 -4.61
N ILE A 81 -6.72 8.45 -3.58
CA ILE A 81 -7.22 8.10 -2.24
C ILE A 81 -7.95 9.26 -1.57
N GLY A 82 -7.55 10.51 -1.83
CA GLY A 82 -8.14 11.68 -1.18
C GLY A 82 -8.19 11.52 0.34
N ASP A 83 -9.32 11.85 0.93
CA ASP A 83 -9.58 11.71 2.36
C ASP A 83 -10.46 10.48 2.69
N ALA A 84 -10.67 9.60 1.71
CA ALA A 84 -11.51 8.41 1.90
C ALA A 84 -10.87 7.46 2.92
N PRO A 85 -11.66 6.77 3.75
CA PRO A 85 -11.15 5.70 4.60
C PRO A 85 -10.43 4.64 3.74
N LEU A 86 -9.25 4.23 4.19
CA LEU A 86 -8.44 3.21 3.53
C LEU A 86 -8.64 1.89 4.24
N VAL A 87 -9.29 0.94 3.57
CA VAL A 87 -9.58 -0.38 4.12
C VAL A 87 -8.43 -1.31 3.77
N ILE A 88 -7.67 -1.73 4.77
CA ILE A 88 -6.40 -2.44 4.57
C ILE A 88 -6.33 -3.62 5.52
N HIS A 89 -5.89 -4.78 4.99
CA HIS A 89 -5.62 -5.95 5.82
C HIS A 89 -4.23 -5.81 6.44
N ASN A 90 -4.15 -5.71 7.77
CA ASN A 90 -2.92 -5.44 8.53
C ASN A 90 -2.37 -4.04 8.17
N ALA A 91 -3.17 -3.01 8.42
CA ALA A 91 -2.95 -1.65 7.93
C ALA A 91 -1.61 -1.04 8.37
N ALA A 92 -1.10 -1.38 9.56
CA ALA A 92 0.15 -0.82 10.04
C ALA A 92 1.33 -1.13 9.11
N PHE A 93 1.30 -2.31 8.45
CA PHE A 93 2.35 -2.70 7.51
C PHE A 93 2.34 -1.79 6.27
N ASP A 94 1.21 -1.73 5.57
CA ASP A 94 1.09 -0.95 4.33
C ASP A 94 1.25 0.56 4.59
N MET A 95 0.63 1.07 5.65
CA MET A 95 0.75 2.48 6.02
C MET A 95 2.19 2.85 6.38
N GLY A 96 2.92 1.94 7.03
CA GLY A 96 4.33 2.13 7.33
C GLY A 96 5.17 2.34 6.08
N PHE A 97 4.94 1.53 5.04
CA PHE A 97 5.64 1.67 3.77
C PHE A 97 5.24 2.92 3.01
N ILE A 98 3.94 3.21 2.91
CA ILE A 98 3.43 4.41 2.24
C ILE A 98 4.04 5.66 2.88
N ASN A 99 3.98 5.74 4.21
CA ASN A 99 4.46 6.92 4.93
C ASN A 99 5.99 7.02 4.91
N ALA A 100 6.72 5.91 4.87
CA ALA A 100 8.17 5.95 4.68
C ALA A 100 8.53 6.54 3.31
N GLU A 101 7.79 6.18 2.26
CA GLU A 101 8.00 6.76 0.93
C GLU A 101 7.71 8.26 0.91
N LEU A 102 6.61 8.68 1.52
CA LEU A 102 6.24 10.10 1.60
C LEU A 102 7.27 10.90 2.40
N ARG A 103 7.77 10.33 3.50
CA ARG A 103 8.79 10.96 4.33
C ARG A 103 10.10 11.17 3.58
N ARG A 104 10.51 10.20 2.74
CA ARG A 104 11.69 10.33 1.89
C ARG A 104 11.56 11.51 0.92
N LEU A 105 10.35 11.81 0.48
CA LEU A 105 10.06 12.94 -0.40
C LEU A 105 9.81 14.24 0.36
N LYS A 106 9.89 14.22 1.69
CA LYS A 106 9.55 15.35 2.57
C LYS A 106 8.12 15.81 2.36
N ARG A 107 7.22 14.85 2.12
CA ARG A 107 5.79 15.09 1.95
C ARG A 107 5.04 14.72 3.22
N ARG A 108 3.85 15.30 3.37
CA ARG A 108 2.97 15.01 4.50
C ARG A 108 2.55 13.55 4.48
N GLU A 109 2.66 12.86 5.62
CA GLU A 109 2.23 11.49 5.77
C GLU A 109 0.72 11.39 5.79
N VAL A 110 0.21 10.22 5.36
CA VAL A 110 -1.21 9.90 5.49
C VAL A 110 -1.48 9.52 6.94
N PRO A 111 -2.45 10.17 7.62
CA PRO A 111 -2.70 9.85 9.03
C PRO A 111 -3.19 8.43 9.20
N MET A 112 -2.73 7.75 10.26
CA MET A 112 -3.17 6.39 10.58
C MET A 112 -4.68 6.33 10.83
N THR A 113 -5.28 7.43 11.29
CA THR A 113 -6.73 7.52 11.51
C THR A 113 -7.54 7.40 10.22
N GLN A 114 -6.90 7.58 9.06
CA GLN A 114 -7.57 7.37 7.77
C GLN A 114 -7.67 5.88 7.42
N SER A 115 -6.90 5.02 8.06
CA SER A 115 -6.91 3.59 7.78
C SER A 115 -7.92 2.84 8.65
N VAL A 116 -8.51 1.80 8.06
CA VAL A 116 -9.40 0.86 8.74
C VAL A 116 -8.77 -0.52 8.57
N ASP A 117 -8.35 -1.14 9.67
CA ASP A 117 -7.65 -2.42 9.65
C ASP A 117 -8.65 -3.57 9.73
N THR A 118 -8.76 -4.36 8.66
CA THR A 118 -9.71 -5.48 8.61
C THR A 118 -9.36 -6.59 9.59
N VAL A 119 -8.08 -6.77 9.93
CA VAL A 119 -7.65 -7.74 10.94
C VAL A 119 -8.20 -7.35 12.31
N LYS A 120 -8.07 -6.09 12.68
CA LYS A 120 -8.60 -5.58 13.96
C LYS A 120 -10.11 -5.66 14.01
N MET A 121 -10.80 -5.38 12.90
CA MET A 121 -12.25 -5.54 12.81
C MET A 121 -12.67 -6.99 13.01
N ALA A 122 -11.99 -7.94 12.36
CA ALA A 122 -12.26 -9.36 12.49
C ALA A 122 -12.05 -9.86 13.93
N ARG A 123 -10.97 -9.42 14.58
CA ARG A 123 -10.68 -9.77 15.98
C ARG A 123 -11.73 -9.22 16.96
N ARG A 124 -12.25 -8.06 16.68
CA ARG A 124 -13.32 -7.44 17.49
C ARG A 124 -14.62 -8.23 17.35
N LYS A 125 -14.94 -8.69 16.13
CA LYS A 125 -16.17 -9.43 15.82
C LYS A 125 -16.06 -10.90 16.21
N PHE A 126 -14.89 -11.49 16.05
CA PHE A 126 -14.63 -12.92 16.28
C PHE A 126 -13.33 -13.07 17.10
N PRO A 127 -13.36 -12.82 18.41
CA PRO A 127 -12.18 -12.95 19.26
C PRO A 127 -11.54 -14.32 19.13
N GLY A 128 -10.20 -14.35 18.93
CA GLY A 128 -9.47 -15.59 18.74
C GLY A 128 -9.41 -16.12 17.31
N ALA A 129 -10.04 -15.44 16.35
CA ALA A 129 -9.95 -15.83 14.94
C ALA A 129 -8.52 -15.58 14.41
N PRO A 130 -8.01 -16.43 13.50
CA PRO A 130 -6.71 -16.21 12.86
C PRO A 130 -6.75 -14.97 11.96
N GLU A 131 -5.59 -14.42 11.71
CA GLU A 131 -5.41 -13.28 10.82
C GLU A 131 -5.67 -13.64 9.35
#